data_7ae389be5a3c5aa2e01a7580d663b805
#
_entry.id   7ae389be5a3c5aa2e01a7580d663b805
#
_cell.length_a   1.000
_cell.length_b   1.000
_cell.length_c   1.000
_cell.angle_alpha   90.00
_cell.angle_beta   90.00
_cell.angle_gamma   90.00
#
_symmetry.space_group_name_H-M   'P 1'
#
loop_
_entity.id
_entity.type
_entity.pdbx_description
1 polymer ?
#
loop_
_entity_poly.entity_id
_entity_poly.type
_entity_poly.pdbx_seq_one_letter_code
_entity_poly.pdbx_strand_id
1 'polypeptide(L)'
;TTLIKLLLGYYPVSGGKICIGNTPISELNLKWWRRQCGVVMQDGVVFSESIARNIAVDDGEIDAGRLLRAVDISNIKSFIMRLPLKYNTQIGPDGVGLSQGQKQRILIARAVYKNPEYIFLDEATNALDAENERVIVGNLNDFYRGKTVVVVAHRLSTVKNADQIIVIDNGKIVEVGNHKSLCEKRGAYYNLVENQLELGS
;
A
#
# COMPACT_ATOMS: atom_id res chain seq x y z
N THR A 1 1.28 -5.67 9.59
CA THR A 1 2.34 -6.40 8.84
C THR A 1 2.14 -7.92 8.84
N THR A 2 1.98 -8.60 9.99
CA THR A 2 1.89 -10.07 10.05
C THR A 2 0.75 -10.63 9.21
N LEU A 3 -0.45 -10.07 9.29
CA LEU A 3 -1.60 -10.50 8.50
C LEU A 3 -1.32 -10.41 6.99
N ILE A 4 -0.74 -9.31 6.53
CA ILE A 4 -0.37 -9.14 5.10
C ILE A 4 0.63 -10.22 4.68
N LYS A 5 1.63 -10.52 5.50
CA LYS A 5 2.62 -11.58 5.20
C LYS A 5 1.97 -12.96 5.10
N LEU A 6 0.96 -13.26 5.92
CA LEU A 6 0.18 -14.49 5.83
C LEU A 6 -0.66 -14.52 4.53
N LEU A 7 -1.34 -13.42 4.19
CA LEU A 7 -2.12 -13.29 2.95
C LEU A 7 -1.27 -13.41 1.68
N LEU A 8 0.00 -13.01 1.74
CA LEU A 8 0.97 -13.17 0.64
C LEU A 8 1.65 -14.54 0.61
N GLY A 9 1.34 -15.42 1.57
CA GLY A 9 1.93 -16.75 1.67
C GLY A 9 3.43 -16.72 1.99
N TYR A 10 3.92 -15.72 2.75
CA TYR A 10 5.30 -15.72 3.25
C TYR A 10 5.48 -16.66 4.44
N TYR A 11 4.41 -16.90 5.20
CA TYR A 11 4.38 -17.83 6.30
C TYR A 11 3.18 -18.77 6.19
N PRO A 12 3.31 -20.04 6.55
CA PRO A 12 2.16 -20.93 6.69
C PRO A 12 1.30 -20.51 7.87
N VAL A 13 0.01 -20.78 7.81
CA VAL A 13 -0.88 -20.63 8.97
C VAL A 13 -0.68 -21.81 9.92
N SER A 14 -0.71 -21.57 11.22
CA SER A 14 -0.63 -22.61 12.25
C SER A 14 -1.96 -23.35 12.47
N GLY A 15 -3.06 -22.78 12.01
CA GLY A 15 -4.39 -23.37 12.06
C GLY A 15 -5.36 -22.63 11.16
N GLY A 16 -6.46 -23.28 10.78
CA GLY A 16 -7.40 -22.73 9.81
C GLY A 16 -6.87 -22.73 8.38
N LYS A 17 -7.47 -21.92 7.52
CA LYS A 17 -7.07 -21.77 6.11
C LYS A 17 -7.30 -20.36 5.61
N ILE A 18 -6.47 -19.93 4.67
CA ILE A 18 -6.65 -18.71 3.88
C ILE A 18 -7.05 -19.14 2.48
N CYS A 19 -8.14 -18.59 1.95
CA CYS A 19 -8.63 -18.91 0.60
C CYS A 19 -8.65 -17.63 -0.26
N ILE A 20 -8.32 -17.82 -1.54
CA ILE A 20 -8.53 -16.82 -2.58
C ILE A 20 -9.70 -17.34 -3.43
N GLY A 21 -10.85 -16.66 -3.30
CA GLY A 21 -12.11 -17.29 -3.72
C GLY A 21 -12.34 -18.59 -2.95
N ASN A 22 -12.46 -19.71 -3.67
CA ASN A 22 -12.69 -21.03 -3.08
C ASN A 22 -11.40 -21.87 -2.94
N THR A 23 -10.25 -21.36 -3.39
CA THR A 23 -8.99 -22.13 -3.41
C THR A 23 -8.11 -21.76 -2.23
N PRO A 24 -7.70 -22.71 -1.38
CA PRO A 24 -6.73 -22.48 -0.33
C PRO A 24 -5.40 -21.98 -0.88
N ILE A 25 -4.78 -21.00 -0.21
CA ILE A 25 -3.51 -20.42 -0.64
C ILE A 25 -2.37 -21.45 -0.67
N SER A 26 -2.47 -22.48 0.15
CA SER A 26 -1.53 -23.61 0.19
C SER A 26 -1.53 -24.46 -1.09
N GLU A 27 -2.60 -24.40 -1.87
CA GLU A 27 -2.76 -25.11 -3.14
C GLU A 27 -2.40 -24.25 -4.35
N LEU A 28 -2.19 -22.94 -4.14
CA LEU A 28 -1.84 -22.02 -5.21
C LEU A 28 -0.34 -22.02 -5.50
N ASN A 29 0.01 -21.77 -6.75
CA ASN A 29 1.38 -21.38 -7.08
C ASN A 29 1.66 -19.98 -6.51
N LEU A 30 2.43 -19.91 -5.42
CA LEU A 30 2.72 -18.66 -4.72
C LEU A 30 3.43 -17.62 -5.59
N LYS A 31 4.22 -18.02 -6.60
CA LYS A 31 4.82 -17.10 -7.56
C LYS A 31 3.76 -16.46 -8.43
N TRP A 32 2.80 -17.25 -8.93
CA TRP A 32 1.66 -16.73 -9.66
C TRP A 32 0.81 -15.82 -8.77
N TRP A 33 0.46 -16.27 -7.55
CA TRP A 33 -0.32 -15.46 -6.60
C TRP A 33 0.31 -14.09 -6.35
N ARG A 34 1.60 -14.05 -6.00
CA ARG A 34 2.31 -12.79 -5.75
C ARG A 34 2.42 -11.89 -6.99
N ARG A 35 2.32 -12.45 -8.20
CA ARG A 35 2.22 -11.65 -9.43
C ARG A 35 0.89 -10.91 -9.52
N GLN A 36 -0.21 -11.45 -8.98
CA GLN A 36 -1.50 -10.77 -8.92
C GLN A 36 -1.57 -9.70 -7.82
N CYS A 37 -0.59 -9.65 -6.92
CA CYS A 37 -0.58 -8.76 -5.76
C CYS A 37 0.34 -7.56 -5.99
N GLY A 38 -0.14 -6.35 -5.72
CA GLY A 38 0.68 -5.15 -5.50
C GLY A 38 0.85 -4.93 -4.01
N VAL A 39 2.07 -4.65 -3.57
CA VAL A 39 2.37 -4.58 -2.14
C VAL A 39 3.19 -3.34 -1.84
N VAL A 40 2.77 -2.57 -0.85
CA VAL A 40 3.56 -1.50 -0.23
C VAL A 40 3.72 -1.86 1.24
N MET A 41 4.93 -2.27 1.62
CA MET A 41 5.26 -2.62 3.01
C MET A 41 5.89 -1.41 3.72
N GLN A 42 5.74 -1.36 5.03
CA GLN A 42 6.36 -0.36 5.89
C GLN A 42 7.90 -0.30 5.68
N ASP A 43 8.54 -1.47 5.62
CA ASP A 43 9.98 -1.62 5.42
C ASP A 43 10.36 -1.84 3.94
N GLY A 44 9.58 -1.29 3.01
CA GLY A 44 9.83 -1.45 1.58
C GLY A 44 11.23 -0.99 1.17
N VAL A 45 11.86 -1.68 0.20
CA VAL A 45 13.24 -1.44 -0.23
C VAL A 45 13.26 -0.74 -1.59
N VAL A 46 14.15 0.24 -1.72
CA VAL A 46 14.55 0.85 -2.99
C VAL A 46 15.90 0.26 -3.39
N PHE A 47 16.01 -0.19 -4.63
CA PHE A 47 17.21 -0.82 -5.17
C PHE A 47 18.21 0.23 -5.68
N SER A 48 19.51 -0.10 -5.71
CA SER A 48 20.56 0.71 -6.35
C SER A 48 20.41 0.68 -7.88
N GLU A 49 19.34 1.26 -8.37
CA GLU A 49 18.91 1.27 -9.77
C GLU A 49 18.28 2.63 -10.15
N SER A 50 17.99 2.86 -11.42
CA SER A 50 17.29 4.05 -11.85
C SER A 50 15.87 4.13 -11.26
N ILE A 51 15.30 5.33 -11.16
CA ILE A 51 13.93 5.55 -10.72
C ILE A 51 12.96 4.71 -11.58
N ALA A 52 13.14 4.72 -12.90
CA ALA A 52 12.30 3.94 -13.80
C ALA A 52 12.36 2.44 -13.49
N ARG A 53 13.55 1.87 -13.26
CA ARG A 53 13.74 0.46 -12.89
C ARG A 53 13.21 0.14 -11.50
N ASN A 54 13.32 1.07 -10.55
CA ASN A 54 12.72 0.91 -9.23
C ASN A 54 11.20 0.86 -9.27
N ILE A 55 10.56 1.55 -10.19
CA ILE A 55 9.11 1.53 -10.37
C ILE A 55 8.68 0.30 -11.18
N ALA A 56 9.33 0.02 -12.30
CA ALA A 56 8.94 -1.06 -13.19
C ALA A 56 9.30 -2.46 -12.66
N VAL A 57 10.37 -2.60 -11.86
CA VAL A 57 10.85 -3.87 -11.23
C VAL A 57 10.63 -5.10 -12.12
N ASP A 58 10.91 -4.97 -13.40
CA ASP A 58 10.80 -6.03 -14.39
C ASP A 58 12.06 -6.01 -15.25
N ASP A 59 12.53 -7.18 -15.69
CA ASP A 59 13.67 -7.33 -16.59
C ASP A 59 13.32 -6.98 -18.05
N GLY A 60 12.03 -6.78 -18.31
CA GLY A 60 11.51 -6.43 -19.63
C GLY A 60 11.68 -4.97 -20.03
N GLU A 61 11.11 -4.62 -21.16
CA GLU A 61 11.01 -3.24 -21.63
C GLU A 61 10.02 -2.46 -20.77
N ILE A 62 10.42 -1.25 -20.36
CA ILE A 62 9.60 -0.40 -19.51
C ILE A 62 8.48 0.24 -20.34
N ASP A 63 7.24 -0.05 -20.02
CA ASP A 63 6.08 0.62 -20.59
C ASP A 63 6.00 2.07 -20.10
N ALA A 64 6.25 3.01 -21.01
CA ALA A 64 6.27 4.44 -20.71
C ALA A 64 4.91 4.97 -20.24
N GLY A 65 3.81 4.46 -20.80
CA GLY A 65 2.45 4.89 -20.40
C GLY A 65 2.11 4.45 -18.98
N ARG A 66 2.43 3.20 -18.63
CA ARG A 66 2.25 2.69 -17.25
C ARG A 66 3.16 3.42 -16.27
N LEU A 67 4.40 3.73 -16.66
CA LEU A 67 5.35 4.47 -15.83
C LEU A 67 4.83 5.87 -15.52
N LEU A 68 4.40 6.62 -16.52
CA LEU A 68 3.85 7.96 -16.34
C LEU A 68 2.61 7.94 -15.45
N ARG A 69 1.66 7.02 -15.69
CA ARG A 69 0.47 6.85 -14.86
C ARG A 69 0.84 6.55 -13.40
N ALA A 70 1.80 5.66 -13.16
CA ALA A 70 2.23 5.30 -11.80
C ALA A 70 2.85 6.49 -11.07
N VAL A 71 3.64 7.28 -11.77
CA VAL A 71 4.30 8.49 -11.26
C VAL A 71 3.28 9.59 -10.95
N ASP A 72 2.27 9.78 -11.79
CA ASP A 72 1.20 10.75 -11.56
C ASP A 72 0.33 10.35 -10.35
N ILE A 73 -0.10 9.09 -10.25
CA ILE A 73 -0.89 8.57 -9.12
C ILE A 73 -0.15 8.71 -7.79
N SER A 74 1.15 8.39 -7.77
CA SER A 74 1.99 8.49 -6.56
C SER A 74 2.46 9.92 -6.25
N ASN A 75 2.05 10.91 -7.03
CA ASN A 75 2.41 12.34 -6.88
C ASN A 75 3.92 12.60 -6.75
N ILE A 76 4.77 11.84 -7.48
CA ILE A 76 6.23 12.00 -7.38
C ILE A 76 6.86 12.69 -8.60
N LYS A 77 6.08 13.04 -9.61
CA LYS A 77 6.54 13.64 -10.87
C LYS A 77 7.37 14.90 -10.68
N SER A 78 6.91 15.82 -9.84
CA SER A 78 7.60 17.08 -9.58
C SER A 78 9.00 16.87 -9.00
N PHE A 79 9.18 15.86 -8.15
CA PHE A 79 10.49 15.47 -7.64
C PHE A 79 11.38 14.92 -8.76
N ILE A 80 10.88 13.95 -9.55
CA ILE A 80 11.64 13.33 -10.64
C ILE A 80 12.10 14.38 -11.67
N MET A 81 11.23 15.32 -12.05
CA MET A 81 11.53 16.34 -13.06
C MET A 81 12.58 17.36 -12.62
N ARG A 82 12.83 17.51 -11.32
CA ARG A 82 13.91 18.37 -10.80
C ARG A 82 15.28 17.70 -10.81
N LEU A 83 15.36 16.40 -10.99
CA LEU A 83 16.62 15.66 -11.04
C LEU A 83 17.27 15.78 -12.44
N PRO A 84 18.60 15.94 -12.54
CA PRO A 84 19.29 16.11 -13.81
C PRO A 84 19.03 14.98 -14.81
N LEU A 85 19.05 13.73 -14.36
CA LEU A 85 18.81 12.54 -15.18
C LEU A 85 17.35 12.06 -15.15
N LYS A 86 16.45 12.79 -14.47
CA LYS A 86 15.02 12.48 -14.38
C LYS A 86 14.78 11.00 -14.01
N TYR A 87 14.05 10.27 -14.85
CA TYR A 87 13.74 8.83 -14.66
C TYR A 87 14.97 7.92 -14.63
N ASN A 88 16.09 8.37 -15.27
CA ASN A 88 17.34 7.63 -15.29
C ASN A 88 18.25 7.90 -14.10
N THR A 89 17.81 8.76 -13.16
CA THR A 89 18.56 9.02 -11.93
C THR A 89 18.65 7.75 -11.11
N GLN A 90 19.85 7.34 -10.76
CA GLN A 90 20.11 6.22 -9.86
C GLN A 90 19.77 6.63 -8.43
N ILE A 91 19.00 5.80 -7.75
CA ILE A 91 18.55 5.97 -6.37
C ILE A 91 18.90 4.72 -5.55
N GLY A 92 18.67 4.75 -4.26
CA GLY A 92 19.01 3.64 -3.36
C GLY A 92 20.33 3.87 -2.62
N PRO A 93 20.91 2.82 -2.01
CA PRO A 93 22.11 2.93 -1.18
C PRO A 93 23.31 3.59 -1.88
N ASP A 94 23.49 3.34 -3.17
CA ASP A 94 24.63 3.84 -3.96
C ASP A 94 24.26 5.01 -4.88
N GLY A 95 23.06 5.57 -4.73
CA GLY A 95 22.53 6.63 -5.58
C GLY A 95 22.12 7.88 -4.81
N VAL A 96 21.25 8.68 -5.44
CA VAL A 96 20.67 9.86 -4.80
C VAL A 96 19.82 9.43 -3.61
N GLY A 97 20.10 10.01 -2.44
CA GLY A 97 19.34 9.79 -1.22
C GLY A 97 17.89 10.26 -1.36
N LEU A 98 16.97 9.50 -0.85
CA LEU A 98 15.54 9.81 -0.82
C LEU A 98 15.09 10.13 0.60
N SER A 99 14.21 11.14 0.75
CA SER A 99 13.44 11.28 1.98
C SER A 99 12.50 10.09 2.15
N GLN A 100 12.04 9.84 3.38
CA GLN A 100 11.09 8.75 3.65
C GLN A 100 9.80 8.89 2.82
N GLY A 101 9.28 10.10 2.67
CA GLY A 101 8.11 10.37 1.83
C GLY A 101 8.37 10.14 0.33
N GLN A 102 9.57 10.45 -0.18
CA GLN A 102 9.95 10.14 -1.57
C GLN A 102 10.08 8.64 -1.78
N LYS A 103 10.74 7.93 -0.86
CA LYS A 103 10.84 6.47 -0.86
C LYS A 103 9.45 5.83 -0.90
N GLN A 104 8.55 6.28 -0.02
CA GLN A 104 7.19 5.77 0.05
C GLN A 104 6.43 5.95 -1.27
N ARG A 105 6.56 7.13 -1.91
CA ARG A 105 5.93 7.41 -3.20
C ARG A 105 6.50 6.55 -4.34
N ILE A 106 7.78 6.22 -4.33
CA ILE A 106 8.37 5.25 -5.27
C ILE A 106 7.76 3.85 -5.05
N LEU A 107 7.59 3.42 -3.81
CA LEU A 107 6.99 2.11 -3.50
C LEU A 107 5.51 2.06 -3.92
N ILE A 108 4.76 3.14 -3.73
CA ILE A 108 3.39 3.28 -4.24
C ILE A 108 3.39 3.22 -5.78
N ALA A 109 4.27 3.99 -6.46
CA ALA A 109 4.39 3.96 -7.92
C ALA A 109 4.68 2.55 -8.44
N ARG A 110 5.55 1.79 -7.77
CA ARG A 110 5.85 0.38 -8.08
C ARG A 110 4.60 -0.50 -8.04
N ALA A 111 3.80 -0.36 -6.98
CA ALA A 111 2.56 -1.12 -6.83
C ALA A 111 1.53 -0.75 -7.91
N VAL A 112 1.42 0.54 -8.24
CA VAL A 112 0.53 1.05 -9.30
C VAL A 112 0.98 0.60 -10.70
N TYR A 113 2.30 0.67 -10.99
CA TYR A 113 2.86 0.25 -12.28
C TYR A 113 2.52 -1.20 -12.60
N LYS A 114 2.57 -2.06 -11.61
CA LYS A 114 2.23 -3.48 -11.73
C LYS A 114 0.78 -3.71 -12.15
N ASN A 115 -0.13 -2.77 -11.86
CA ASN A 115 -1.57 -2.84 -12.09
C ASN A 115 -2.22 -4.14 -11.61
N PRO A 116 -2.06 -4.51 -10.33
CA PRO A 116 -2.48 -5.79 -9.77
C PRO A 116 -3.99 -5.85 -9.53
N GLU A 117 -4.53 -7.07 -9.38
CA GLU A 117 -5.91 -7.34 -8.94
C GLU A 117 -6.11 -7.16 -7.44
N TYR A 118 -5.07 -7.50 -6.66
CA TYR A 118 -5.06 -7.43 -5.19
C TYR A 118 -3.99 -6.44 -4.73
N ILE A 119 -4.35 -5.55 -3.84
CA ILE A 119 -3.45 -4.51 -3.32
C ILE A 119 -3.36 -4.64 -1.81
N PHE A 120 -2.14 -4.68 -1.30
CA PHE A 120 -1.84 -4.76 0.12
C PHE A 120 -1.00 -3.56 0.52
N LEU A 121 -1.53 -2.74 1.43
CA LEU A 121 -0.89 -1.52 1.91
C LEU A 121 -0.66 -1.64 3.42
N ASP A 122 0.60 -1.67 3.81
CA ASP A 122 1.01 -1.70 5.22
C ASP A 122 1.58 -0.33 5.59
N GLU A 123 0.73 0.51 6.20
CA GLU A 123 1.08 1.87 6.61
C GLU A 123 1.65 2.73 5.46
N ALA A 124 1.11 2.55 4.26
CA ALA A 124 1.66 3.10 3.02
C ALA A 124 1.70 4.64 2.95
N THR A 125 1.03 5.36 3.83
CA THR A 125 0.98 6.83 3.84
C THR A 125 1.61 7.48 5.07
N ASN A 126 2.10 6.71 6.03
CA ASN A 126 2.59 7.25 7.32
C ASN A 126 3.75 8.25 7.19
N ALA A 127 4.61 8.06 6.21
CA ALA A 127 5.77 8.95 5.97
C ALA A 127 5.45 10.18 5.09
N LEU A 128 4.18 10.37 4.71
CA LEU A 128 3.73 11.48 3.89
C LEU A 128 3.26 12.65 4.77
N ASP A 129 3.53 13.86 4.31
CA ASP A 129 2.87 15.04 4.84
C ASP A 129 1.39 15.07 4.44
N ALA A 130 0.57 15.84 5.14
CA ALA A 130 -0.88 15.87 4.99
C ALA A 130 -1.35 16.24 3.57
N GLU A 131 -0.63 17.12 2.87
CA GLU A 131 -0.98 17.53 1.51
C GLU A 131 -0.73 16.39 0.52
N ASN A 132 0.47 15.79 0.53
CA ASN A 132 0.81 14.65 -0.31
C ASN A 132 -0.08 13.44 0.00
N GLU A 133 -0.38 13.18 1.27
CA GLU A 133 -1.30 12.10 1.66
C GLU A 133 -2.68 12.29 1.03
N ARG A 134 -3.28 13.48 1.16
CA ARG A 134 -4.60 13.77 0.59
C ARG A 134 -4.65 13.57 -0.92
N VAL A 135 -3.65 14.06 -1.64
CA VAL A 135 -3.57 13.92 -3.11
C VAL A 135 -3.42 12.45 -3.50
N ILE A 136 -2.50 11.72 -2.85
CA ILE A 136 -2.22 10.32 -3.17
C ILE A 136 -3.43 9.43 -2.84
N VAL A 137 -4.06 9.61 -1.68
CA VAL A 137 -5.27 8.85 -1.32
C VAL A 137 -6.40 9.12 -2.32
N GLY A 138 -6.58 10.37 -2.74
CA GLY A 138 -7.53 10.73 -3.79
C GLY A 138 -7.27 9.98 -5.11
N ASN A 139 -6.03 10.02 -5.60
CA ASN A 139 -5.62 9.33 -6.84
C ASN A 139 -5.75 7.80 -6.72
N LEU A 140 -5.41 7.24 -5.56
CA LEU A 140 -5.48 5.81 -5.31
C LEU A 140 -6.94 5.30 -5.25
N ASN A 141 -7.88 6.10 -4.75
CA ASN A 141 -9.31 5.70 -4.72
C ASN A 141 -9.85 5.38 -6.12
N ASP A 142 -9.45 6.15 -7.14
CA ASP A 142 -9.80 5.84 -8.53
C ASP A 142 -9.08 4.59 -9.06
N PHE A 143 -7.83 4.39 -8.65
CA PHE A 143 -7.04 3.22 -9.03
C PHE A 143 -7.56 1.93 -8.39
N TYR A 144 -8.20 2.00 -7.22
CA TYR A 144 -8.74 0.85 -6.48
C TYR A 144 -10.03 0.30 -7.08
N ARG A 145 -10.72 1.02 -7.96
CA ARG A 145 -12.00 0.58 -8.53
C ARG A 145 -11.88 -0.78 -9.20
N GLY A 146 -12.74 -1.71 -8.79
CA GLY A 146 -12.76 -3.08 -9.30
C GLY A 146 -11.63 -3.99 -8.79
N LYS A 147 -10.88 -3.56 -7.77
CA LYS A 147 -9.79 -4.32 -7.16
C LYS A 147 -10.11 -4.67 -5.71
N THR A 148 -9.47 -5.72 -5.22
CA THR A 148 -9.48 -6.04 -3.79
C THR A 148 -8.33 -5.32 -3.10
N VAL A 149 -8.65 -4.46 -2.14
CA VAL A 149 -7.66 -3.66 -1.42
C VAL A 149 -7.69 -3.97 0.07
N VAL A 150 -6.56 -4.33 0.63
CA VAL A 150 -6.37 -4.53 2.07
C VAL A 150 -5.40 -3.47 2.58
N VAL A 151 -5.89 -2.64 3.49
CA VAL A 151 -5.09 -1.56 4.09
C VAL A 151 -4.93 -1.81 5.57
N VAL A 152 -3.70 -1.86 6.04
CA VAL A 152 -3.36 -1.74 7.46
C VAL A 152 -2.97 -0.29 7.69
N ALA A 153 -3.73 0.41 8.49
CA ALA A 153 -3.53 1.83 8.73
C ALA A 153 -3.85 2.20 10.18
N HIS A 154 -3.17 3.24 10.63
CA HIS A 154 -3.40 3.89 11.92
C HIS A 154 -4.06 5.27 11.77
N ARG A 155 -4.36 5.71 10.53
CA ARG A 155 -4.98 7.01 10.25
C ARG A 155 -6.41 6.84 9.78
N LEU A 156 -7.31 7.61 10.40
CA LEU A 156 -8.74 7.62 10.06
C LEU A 156 -9.00 8.00 8.59
N SER A 157 -8.23 8.95 8.05
CA SER A 157 -8.32 9.38 6.64
C SER A 157 -8.21 8.22 5.66
N THR A 158 -7.46 7.19 6.03
CA THR A 158 -7.19 6.03 5.17
C THR A 158 -8.29 4.96 5.25
N VAL A 159 -8.96 4.81 6.40
CA VAL A 159 -9.88 3.70 6.64
C VAL A 159 -11.37 4.07 6.59
N LYS A 160 -11.71 5.35 6.76
CA LYS A 160 -13.13 5.78 6.84
C LYS A 160 -13.98 5.44 5.63
N ASN A 161 -13.37 5.31 4.45
CA ASN A 161 -14.04 5.00 3.18
C ASN A 161 -13.96 3.51 2.82
N ALA A 162 -13.42 2.65 3.70
CA ALA A 162 -13.37 1.22 3.45
C ALA A 162 -14.78 0.60 3.49
N ASP A 163 -15.04 -0.34 2.58
CA ASP A 163 -16.31 -1.11 2.56
C ASP A 163 -16.48 -1.92 3.85
N GLN A 164 -15.38 -2.44 4.37
CA GLN A 164 -15.34 -3.19 5.62
C GLN A 164 -14.09 -2.83 6.44
N ILE A 165 -14.29 -2.60 7.72
CA ILE A 165 -13.24 -2.35 8.72
C ILE A 165 -13.25 -3.53 9.67
N ILE A 166 -12.06 -4.09 9.92
CA ILE A 166 -11.82 -5.18 10.87
C ILE A 166 -10.89 -4.64 11.95
N VAL A 167 -11.38 -4.58 13.18
CA VAL A 167 -10.57 -4.18 14.33
C VAL A 167 -9.99 -5.42 14.98
N ILE A 168 -8.66 -5.42 15.12
CA ILE A 168 -7.91 -6.54 15.70
C ILE A 168 -7.23 -6.03 16.98
N ASP A 169 -7.48 -6.72 18.08
CA ASP A 169 -6.82 -6.49 19.36
C ASP A 169 -6.30 -7.81 19.94
N ASN A 170 -5.05 -7.81 20.41
CA ASN A 170 -4.38 -9.01 20.96
C ASN A 170 -4.52 -10.26 20.06
N GLY A 171 -4.45 -10.08 18.74
CA GLY A 171 -4.55 -11.15 17.75
C GLY A 171 -5.96 -11.69 17.51
N LYS A 172 -6.99 -11.05 18.06
CA LYS A 172 -8.39 -11.43 17.89
C LYS A 172 -9.18 -10.33 17.19
N ILE A 173 -10.14 -10.73 16.37
CA ILE A 173 -11.10 -9.79 15.79
C ILE A 173 -12.08 -9.39 16.90
N VAL A 174 -12.10 -8.09 17.24
CA VAL A 174 -12.99 -7.54 18.29
C VAL A 174 -14.20 -6.84 17.68
N GLU A 175 -14.05 -6.21 16.49
CA GLU A 175 -15.14 -5.56 15.78
C GLU A 175 -15.01 -5.73 14.27
N VAL A 176 -16.17 -5.81 13.61
CA VAL A 176 -16.28 -5.80 12.14
C VAL A 176 -17.46 -4.92 11.75
N GLY A 177 -17.26 -4.04 10.77
CA GLY A 177 -18.31 -3.15 10.27
C GLY A 177 -17.74 -2.14 9.26
N ASN A 178 -18.50 -1.10 8.97
CA ASN A 178 -18.02 0.10 8.28
C ASN A 178 -17.86 1.26 9.26
N HIS A 179 -17.27 2.36 8.81
CA HIS A 179 -17.02 3.53 9.65
C HIS A 179 -18.26 3.97 10.43
N LYS A 180 -19.42 4.13 9.75
CA LYS A 180 -20.66 4.60 10.37
C LYS A 180 -21.14 3.64 11.47
N SER A 181 -21.28 2.36 11.14
CA SER A 181 -21.80 1.36 12.08
C SER A 181 -20.90 1.16 13.29
N LEU A 182 -19.57 1.25 13.11
CA LEU A 182 -18.62 1.12 14.22
C LEU A 182 -18.57 2.36 15.11
N CYS A 183 -18.74 3.57 14.56
CA CYS A 183 -18.89 4.78 15.35
C CYS A 183 -20.18 4.77 16.18
N GLU A 184 -21.30 4.28 15.64
CA GLU A 184 -22.57 4.15 16.36
C GLU A 184 -22.47 3.16 17.54
N LYS A 185 -21.68 2.10 17.41
CA LYS A 185 -21.43 1.11 18.47
C LYS A 185 -20.64 1.64 19.68
N ARG A 186 -19.86 2.73 19.48
CA ARG A 186 -18.98 3.32 20.50
C ARG A 186 -18.04 2.31 21.17
N GLY A 187 -17.53 1.36 20.39
CA GLY A 187 -16.61 0.31 20.85
C GLY A 187 -15.13 0.65 20.64
N ALA A 188 -14.32 -0.39 20.41
CA ALA A 188 -12.86 -0.25 20.22
C ALA A 188 -12.51 0.66 19.06
N TYR A 189 -13.22 0.55 17.94
CA TYR A 189 -13.02 1.44 16.78
C TYR A 189 -13.29 2.90 17.12
N TYR A 190 -14.38 3.17 17.81
CA TYR A 190 -14.75 4.54 18.21
C TYR A 190 -13.66 5.18 19.07
N ASN A 191 -13.11 4.46 20.05
CA ASN A 191 -12.04 4.94 20.91
C ASN A 191 -10.77 5.26 20.10
N LEU A 192 -10.44 4.45 19.07
CA LEU A 192 -9.31 4.73 18.17
C LEU A 192 -9.54 6.03 17.37
N VAL A 193 -10.77 6.27 16.93
CA VAL A 193 -11.13 7.49 16.18
C VAL A 193 -11.06 8.72 17.09
N GLU A 194 -11.63 8.66 18.31
CA GLU A 194 -11.58 9.74 19.30
C GLU A 194 -10.13 10.15 19.63
N ASN A 195 -9.29 9.17 19.97
CA ASN A 195 -7.89 9.41 20.28
C ASN A 195 -7.15 10.09 19.12
N GLN A 196 -7.48 9.77 17.86
CA GLN A 196 -6.86 10.44 16.70
C GLN A 196 -7.35 11.88 16.50
N LEU A 197 -8.60 12.18 16.82
CA LEU A 197 -9.14 13.53 16.74
C LEU A 197 -8.56 14.42 17.84
N GLU A 198 -8.36 13.89 19.06
CA GLU A 198 -7.75 14.59 20.18
C GLU A 198 -6.25 14.90 19.96
N LEU A 199 -5.51 14.00 19.28
CA LEU A 199 -4.10 14.19 18.96
C LEU A 199 -3.88 15.10 17.73
N GLY A 200 -4.92 15.40 16.96
CA GLY A 200 -4.89 16.25 15.77
C GLY A 200 -5.42 17.66 15.97
N SER A 201 -5.82 18.02 17.21
CA SER A 201 -6.32 19.34 17.59
C SER A 201 -5.22 20.24 18.25
#